data_48957ebfe2843b96a565152b18ee9469
#
_entry.id   48957ebfe2843b96a565152b18ee9469
#
_cell.length_a   1.000
_cell.length_b   1.000
_cell.length_c   1.000
_cell.angle_alpha   90.00
_cell.angle_beta   90.00
_cell.angle_gamma   90.00
#
_symmetry.space_group_name_H-M   'P 1'
#
loop_
_entity.id
_entity.type
_entity.pdbx_description
1 polymer ?
#
loop_
_entity_poly.entity_id
_entity_poly.type
_entity_poly.pdbx_seq_one_letter_code
_entity_poly.pdbx_strand_id
1 'polypeptide(L)'
;MEHLVPVAAIAGYLYYPKDLRIPSTILHSVSILHNLGLLLFSGYTCIALSQILYEDGIVFQSNYYFQNPAVDRIIFYFYISKYYELIDTFLLYLNGKTPIFLQKYHHIGAILSWHIGYYARGDLTLFASLMNSFIHTIMYSY
;
A
#
# COMPACT_ATOMS: atom_id res chain seq x y z
N MET A 1 15.85 14.64 -3.71
CA MET A 1 15.61 14.10 -2.36
C MET A 1 14.44 13.09 -2.32
N GLU A 2 13.39 13.32 -3.08
CA GLU A 2 12.18 12.45 -3.10
C GLU A 2 12.45 10.99 -3.47
N HIS A 3 13.39 10.73 -4.40
CA HIS A 3 13.77 9.37 -4.80
C HIS A 3 14.63 8.61 -3.78
N LEU A 4 15.10 9.28 -2.73
CA LEU A 4 15.83 8.62 -1.64
C LEU A 4 14.89 8.04 -0.58
N VAL A 5 13.63 8.50 -0.51
CA VAL A 5 12.65 8.04 0.48
C VAL A 5 12.35 6.54 0.34
N PRO A 6 12.08 5.99 -0.86
CA PRO A 6 11.89 4.56 -1.02
C PRO A 6 13.11 3.75 -0.58
N VAL A 7 14.30 4.20 -0.93
CA VAL A 7 15.56 3.51 -0.59
C VAL A 7 15.77 3.48 0.92
N ALA A 8 15.56 4.60 1.61
CA ALA A 8 15.68 4.68 3.07
C ALA A 8 14.64 3.80 3.78
N ALA A 9 13.40 3.79 3.31
CA ALA A 9 12.34 2.94 3.86
C ALA A 9 12.65 1.45 3.70
N ILE A 10 13.12 1.03 2.53
CA ILE A 10 13.52 -0.35 2.25
C ILE A 10 14.73 -0.73 3.10
N ALA A 11 15.73 0.13 3.23
CA ALA A 11 16.89 -0.12 4.09
C ALA A 11 16.46 -0.31 5.55
N GLY A 12 15.64 0.62 6.09
CA GLY A 12 15.10 0.49 7.44
C GLY A 12 14.30 -0.80 7.65
N TYR A 13 13.51 -1.19 6.66
CA TYR A 13 12.74 -2.42 6.67
C TYR A 13 13.61 -3.69 6.72
N LEU A 14 14.74 -3.70 6.00
CA LEU A 14 15.66 -4.83 5.97
C LEU A 14 16.52 -4.96 7.26
N TYR A 15 16.82 -3.83 7.91
CA TYR A 15 17.66 -3.76 9.10
C TYR A 15 16.90 -3.71 10.43
N TYR A 16 15.60 -3.98 10.43
CA TYR A 16 14.79 -3.95 11.64
C TYR A 16 15.29 -4.94 12.70
N PRO A 17 15.45 -4.51 13.98
CA PRO A 17 15.85 -5.37 15.08
C PRO A 17 14.75 -6.40 15.41
N LYS A 18 15.09 -7.69 15.33
CA LYS A 18 14.16 -8.82 15.45
C LYS A 18 13.81 -9.21 16.90
N ASP A 19 14.45 -8.56 17.88
CA ASP A 19 14.42 -9.00 19.28
C ASP A 19 13.45 -8.19 20.18
N LEU A 20 12.68 -7.27 19.60
CA LEU A 20 11.71 -6.47 20.34
C LEU A 20 10.46 -7.31 20.65
N ARG A 21 10.13 -7.46 21.95
CA ARG A 21 8.92 -8.16 22.40
C ARG A 21 7.98 -7.19 23.10
N ILE A 22 6.71 -7.21 22.70
CA ILE A 22 5.63 -6.42 23.30
C ILE A 22 4.59 -7.40 23.89
N PRO A 23 3.88 -7.02 24.99
CA PRO A 23 2.83 -7.83 25.56
C PRO A 23 1.79 -8.25 24.51
N SER A 24 1.42 -9.52 24.48
CA SER A 24 0.57 -10.11 23.45
C SER A 24 -0.80 -9.42 23.31
N THR A 25 -1.39 -8.99 24.42
CA THR A 25 -2.71 -8.32 24.44
C THR A 25 -2.66 -6.97 23.71
N ILE A 26 -1.64 -6.15 23.98
CA ILE A 26 -1.46 -4.84 23.31
C ILE A 26 -1.22 -5.07 21.82
N LEU A 27 -0.35 -6.02 21.50
CA LEU A 27 0.00 -6.32 20.12
C LEU A 27 -1.19 -6.81 19.30
N HIS A 28 -2.07 -7.63 19.90
CA HIS A 28 -3.31 -8.08 19.25
C HIS A 28 -4.25 -6.91 18.93
N SER A 29 -4.48 -6.02 19.89
CA SER A 29 -5.31 -4.82 19.67
C SER A 29 -4.74 -3.90 18.59
N VAL A 30 -3.42 -3.68 18.59
CA VAL A 30 -2.74 -2.87 17.56
C VAL A 30 -2.89 -3.53 16.19
N SER A 31 -2.73 -4.85 16.08
CA SER A 31 -2.89 -5.57 14.81
C SER A 31 -4.32 -5.45 14.26
N ILE A 32 -5.34 -5.56 15.11
CA ILE A 32 -6.73 -5.39 14.70
C ILE A 32 -6.98 -3.97 14.18
N LEU A 33 -6.55 -2.95 14.91
CA LEU A 33 -6.73 -1.55 14.49
C LEU A 33 -5.99 -1.25 13.18
N HIS A 34 -4.79 -1.78 13.02
CA HIS A 34 -4.00 -1.65 11.80
C HIS A 34 -4.70 -2.29 10.60
N ASN A 35 -5.14 -3.55 10.74
CA ASN A 35 -5.86 -4.27 9.68
C ASN A 35 -7.19 -3.59 9.32
N LEU A 36 -7.93 -3.11 10.33
CA LEU A 36 -9.17 -2.35 10.10
C LEU A 36 -8.90 -1.06 9.33
N GLY A 37 -7.85 -0.33 9.68
CA GLY A 37 -7.44 0.88 8.95
C GLY A 37 -7.12 0.60 7.49
N LEU A 38 -6.35 -0.46 7.21
CA LEU A 38 -6.03 -0.88 5.85
C LEU A 38 -7.25 -1.39 5.08
N LEU A 39 -8.16 -2.12 5.74
CA LEU A 39 -9.43 -2.55 5.16
C LEU A 39 -10.28 -1.36 4.69
N LEU A 40 -10.50 -0.40 5.58
CA LEU A 40 -11.32 0.78 5.28
C LEU A 40 -10.68 1.65 4.17
N PHE A 41 -9.37 1.85 4.23
CA PHE A 41 -8.65 2.61 3.22
C PHE A 41 -8.67 1.91 1.84
N SER A 42 -8.43 0.60 1.80
CA SER A 42 -8.46 -0.19 0.56
C SER A 42 -9.87 -0.22 -0.03
N GLY A 43 -10.89 -0.43 0.81
CA GLY A 43 -12.28 -0.39 0.38
C GLY A 43 -12.69 0.97 -0.20
N TYR A 44 -12.31 2.06 0.48
CA TYR A 44 -12.53 3.42 -0.02
C TYR A 44 -11.84 3.63 -1.39
N THR A 45 -10.57 3.27 -1.51
CA THR A 45 -9.81 3.43 -2.76
C THR A 45 -10.42 2.62 -3.89
N CYS A 46 -10.82 1.37 -3.62
CA CYS A 46 -11.46 0.50 -4.59
C CYS A 46 -12.76 1.11 -5.12
N ILE A 47 -13.64 1.60 -4.24
CA ILE A 47 -14.90 2.23 -4.61
C ILE A 47 -14.66 3.52 -5.40
N ALA A 48 -13.80 4.40 -4.91
CA ALA A 48 -13.52 5.69 -5.53
C ALA A 48 -12.93 5.56 -6.94
N LEU A 49 -11.96 4.66 -7.13
CA LEU A 49 -11.37 4.41 -8.45
C LEU A 49 -12.35 3.71 -9.40
N SER A 50 -13.20 2.81 -8.87
CA SER A 50 -14.25 2.17 -9.68
C SER A 50 -15.29 3.18 -10.17
N GLN A 51 -15.68 4.16 -9.33
CA GLN A 51 -16.60 5.22 -9.72
C GLN A 51 -16.01 6.10 -10.83
N ILE A 52 -14.74 6.49 -10.71
CA ILE A 52 -14.04 7.27 -11.74
C ILE A 52 -14.03 6.52 -13.08
N LEU A 53 -13.68 5.22 -13.06
CA LEU A 53 -13.69 4.41 -14.27
C LEU A 53 -15.10 4.20 -14.85
N TYR A 54 -16.12 4.18 -14.01
CA TYR A 54 -17.51 4.09 -14.47
C TYR A 54 -17.99 5.38 -15.15
N GLU A 55 -17.59 6.54 -14.61
CA GLU A 55 -17.97 7.86 -15.12
C GLU A 55 -17.20 8.22 -16.41
N ASP A 56 -15.90 8.04 -16.41
CA ASP A 56 -15.00 8.44 -17.52
C ASP A 56 -14.87 7.35 -18.61
N GLY A 57 -15.23 6.11 -18.30
CA GLY A 57 -14.95 4.95 -19.13
C GLY A 57 -13.47 4.54 -19.08
N ILE A 58 -13.12 3.51 -19.84
CA ILE A 58 -11.72 3.08 -19.97
C ILE A 58 -11.07 3.86 -21.09
N VAL A 59 -10.20 4.81 -20.73
CA VAL A 59 -9.45 5.65 -21.68
C VAL A 59 -7.98 5.25 -21.69
N PHE A 60 -7.43 4.96 -22.87
CA PHE A 60 -6.03 4.62 -23.07
C PHE A 60 -5.27 5.81 -23.68
N GLN A 61 -5.33 6.96 -23.00
CA GLN A 61 -4.57 8.14 -23.41
C GLN A 61 -3.57 8.49 -22.31
N SER A 62 -2.34 8.77 -22.67
CA SER A 62 -1.28 9.07 -21.69
C SER A 62 -1.67 10.20 -20.75
N ASN A 63 -1.53 9.95 -19.44
CA ASN A 63 -1.81 10.89 -18.35
C ASN A 63 -3.27 11.38 -18.26
N TYR A 64 -4.23 10.73 -18.90
CA TYR A 64 -5.62 11.15 -18.90
C TYR A 64 -6.18 11.28 -17.48
N TYR A 65 -6.09 10.20 -16.70
CA TYR A 65 -6.67 10.17 -15.36
C TYR A 65 -5.93 11.06 -14.36
N PHE A 66 -4.63 11.27 -14.53
CA PHE A 66 -3.85 12.15 -13.66
C PHE A 66 -4.12 13.65 -13.88
N GLN A 67 -4.89 14.02 -14.91
CA GLN A 67 -5.39 15.39 -15.06
C GLN A 67 -6.50 15.70 -14.05
N ASN A 68 -7.17 14.67 -13.53
CA ASN A 68 -8.18 14.83 -12.50
C ASN A 68 -7.48 14.93 -11.12
N PRO A 69 -7.61 16.07 -10.40
CA PRO A 69 -6.96 16.27 -9.10
C PRO A 69 -7.43 15.25 -8.03
N ALA A 70 -8.63 14.70 -8.17
CA ALA A 70 -9.13 13.68 -7.26
C ALA A 70 -8.36 12.35 -7.45
N VAL A 71 -8.12 11.95 -8.70
CA VAL A 71 -7.32 10.77 -9.03
C VAL A 71 -5.89 10.93 -8.53
N ASP A 72 -5.24 12.07 -8.83
CA ASP A 72 -3.87 12.34 -8.38
C ASP A 72 -3.75 12.19 -6.87
N ARG A 73 -4.71 12.74 -6.11
CA ARG A 73 -4.75 12.66 -4.66
C ARG A 73 -4.96 11.24 -4.15
N ILE A 74 -5.89 10.48 -4.74
CA ILE A 74 -6.16 9.10 -4.36
C ILE A 74 -4.92 8.23 -4.60
N ILE A 75 -4.29 8.34 -5.78
CA ILE A 75 -3.10 7.58 -6.13
C ILE A 75 -1.90 7.99 -5.26
N PHE A 76 -1.77 9.27 -4.90
CA PHE A 76 -0.75 9.72 -3.96
C PHE A 76 -0.90 9.04 -2.58
N TYR A 77 -2.10 9.08 -1.99
CA TYR A 77 -2.33 8.42 -0.70
C TYR A 77 -2.18 6.90 -0.80
N PHE A 78 -2.58 6.32 -1.94
CA PHE A 78 -2.37 4.90 -2.18
C PHE A 78 -0.88 4.54 -2.26
N TYR A 79 -0.06 5.37 -2.90
CA TYR A 79 1.40 5.23 -2.88
C TYR A 79 1.95 5.33 -1.46
N ILE A 80 1.50 6.31 -0.66
CA ILE A 80 1.94 6.44 0.74
C ILE A 80 1.52 5.24 1.58
N SER A 81 0.35 4.64 1.32
CA SER A 81 -0.10 3.45 2.06
C SER A 81 0.86 2.27 1.93
N LYS A 82 1.64 2.17 0.83
CA LYS A 82 2.64 1.10 0.65
C LYS A 82 3.77 1.15 1.69
N TYR A 83 4.08 2.33 2.20
CA TYR A 83 5.01 2.45 3.34
C TYR A 83 4.32 2.03 4.64
N TYR A 84 3.05 2.37 4.81
CA TYR A 84 2.28 1.99 5.99
C TYR A 84 2.09 0.46 6.08
N GLU A 85 1.94 -0.23 4.96
CA GLU A 85 1.86 -1.70 4.88
C GLU A 85 3.14 -2.41 5.37
N LEU A 86 4.29 -1.72 5.47
CA LEU A 86 5.48 -2.29 6.12
C LEU A 86 5.25 -2.66 7.59
N ILE A 87 4.29 -2.01 8.24
CA ILE A 87 3.89 -2.30 9.62
C ILE A 87 3.39 -3.74 9.77
N ASP A 88 2.76 -4.34 8.74
CA ASP A 88 2.38 -5.76 8.74
C ASP A 88 3.56 -6.68 9.09
N THR A 89 4.70 -6.40 8.48
CA THR A 89 5.92 -7.18 8.74
C THR A 89 6.48 -6.93 10.14
N PHE A 90 6.44 -5.68 10.61
CA PHE A 90 6.85 -5.37 11.98
C PHE A 90 5.95 -6.07 13.01
N LEU A 91 4.64 -6.06 12.79
CA LEU A 91 3.69 -6.77 13.65
C LEU A 91 3.94 -8.28 13.66
N LEU A 92 4.31 -8.89 12.53
CA LEU A 92 4.70 -10.30 12.49
C LEU A 92 5.95 -10.56 13.34
N TYR A 93 6.99 -9.75 13.21
CA TYR A 93 8.20 -9.89 14.04
C TYR A 93 7.91 -9.72 15.53
N LEU A 94 7.10 -8.74 15.89
CA LEU A 94 6.68 -8.51 17.28
C LEU A 94 5.86 -9.68 17.86
N ASN A 95 5.12 -10.41 17.00
CA ASN A 95 4.42 -11.65 17.34
C ASN A 95 5.35 -12.90 17.36
N GLY A 96 6.65 -12.73 17.18
CA GLY A 96 7.62 -13.83 17.11
C GLY A 96 7.50 -14.67 15.84
N LYS A 97 6.83 -14.19 14.82
CA LYS A 97 6.68 -14.84 13.52
C LYS A 97 7.67 -14.27 12.51
N THR A 98 8.20 -15.12 11.65
CA THR A 98 9.07 -14.68 10.56
C THR A 98 8.24 -14.48 9.28
N PRO A 99 8.26 -13.30 8.67
CA PRO A 99 7.58 -13.09 7.40
C PRO A 99 8.22 -13.96 6.31
N ILE A 100 7.39 -14.52 5.45
CA ILE A 100 7.86 -15.33 4.32
C ILE A 100 8.58 -14.44 3.29
N PHE A 101 9.45 -15.05 2.50
CA PHE A 101 10.21 -14.35 1.46
C PHE A 101 9.29 -13.57 0.50
N LEU A 102 8.18 -14.18 0.07
CA LEU A 102 7.23 -13.57 -0.83
C LEU A 102 6.65 -12.26 -0.28
N GLN A 103 6.31 -12.21 1.01
CA GLN A 103 5.81 -10.99 1.66
C GLN A 103 6.84 -9.86 1.63
N LYS A 104 8.10 -10.17 1.96
CA LYS A 104 9.18 -9.17 1.92
C LYS A 104 9.41 -8.65 0.51
N TYR A 105 9.46 -9.55 -0.47
CA TYR A 105 9.63 -9.22 -1.87
C TYR A 105 8.48 -8.36 -2.38
N HIS A 106 7.24 -8.70 -2.01
CA HIS A 106 6.05 -7.95 -2.39
C HIS A 106 6.09 -6.50 -1.86
N HIS A 107 6.39 -6.29 -0.57
CA HIS A 107 6.45 -4.94 0.00
C HIS A 107 7.52 -4.07 -0.65
N ILE A 108 8.72 -4.60 -0.89
CA ILE A 108 9.78 -3.87 -1.58
C ILE A 108 9.35 -3.54 -3.01
N GLY A 109 8.83 -4.52 -3.74
CA GLY A 109 8.35 -4.36 -5.10
C GLY A 109 7.20 -3.35 -5.20
N ALA A 110 6.25 -3.39 -4.25
CA ALA A 110 5.14 -2.45 -4.18
C ALA A 110 5.64 -1.01 -4.01
N ILE A 111 6.52 -0.73 -3.03
CA ILE A 111 7.06 0.63 -2.82
C ILE A 111 7.72 1.16 -4.09
N LEU A 112 8.57 0.36 -4.76
CA LEU A 112 9.27 0.76 -5.97
C LEU A 112 8.30 0.98 -7.15
N SER A 113 7.37 0.04 -7.36
CA SER A 113 6.42 0.11 -8.48
C SER A 113 5.49 1.32 -8.37
N TRP A 114 4.91 1.56 -7.18
CA TRP A 114 4.05 2.73 -6.99
C TRP A 114 4.81 4.05 -6.96
N HIS A 115 6.07 4.07 -6.48
CA HIS A 115 6.92 5.25 -6.62
C HIS A 115 7.12 5.62 -8.10
N ILE A 116 7.56 4.65 -8.92
CA ILE A 116 7.77 4.88 -10.35
C ILE A 116 6.45 5.25 -11.03
N GLY A 117 5.37 4.50 -10.78
CA GLY A 117 4.07 4.73 -11.40
C GLY A 117 3.49 6.11 -11.08
N TYR A 118 3.60 6.57 -9.82
CA TYR A 118 3.11 7.88 -9.40
C TYR A 118 3.89 9.02 -10.09
N TYR A 119 5.22 8.96 -10.08
CA TYR A 119 6.04 10.01 -10.69
C TYR A 119 6.03 10.00 -12.23
N ALA A 120 5.84 8.82 -12.83
CA ALA A 120 5.67 8.71 -14.29
C ALA A 120 4.26 9.14 -14.75
N ARG A 121 3.31 9.39 -13.82
CA ARG A 121 1.91 9.75 -14.14
C ARG A 121 1.25 8.77 -15.11
N GLY A 122 1.62 7.50 -15.03
CA GLY A 122 1.10 6.47 -15.93
C GLY A 122 -0.32 6.03 -15.55
N ASP A 123 -1.25 6.08 -16.51
CA ASP A 123 -2.64 5.67 -16.28
C ASP A 123 -2.77 4.20 -15.83
N LEU A 124 -1.82 3.35 -16.21
CA LEU A 124 -1.75 1.97 -15.72
C LEU A 124 -1.65 1.90 -14.18
N THR A 125 -1.10 2.93 -13.53
CA THR A 125 -1.02 3.01 -12.06
C THR A 125 -2.41 3.06 -11.42
N LEU A 126 -3.39 3.69 -12.06
CA LEU A 126 -4.78 3.69 -11.60
C LEU A 126 -5.36 2.27 -11.59
N PHE A 127 -5.21 1.53 -12.70
CA PHE A 127 -5.70 0.16 -12.80
C PHE A 127 -4.99 -0.78 -11.82
N ALA A 128 -3.67 -0.64 -11.69
CA ALA A 128 -2.89 -1.40 -10.72
C ALA A 128 -3.33 -1.10 -9.28
N SER A 129 -3.62 0.16 -8.96
CA SER A 129 -4.12 0.57 -7.63
C SER A 129 -5.52 0.04 -7.37
N LEU A 130 -6.41 0.05 -8.37
CA LEU A 130 -7.75 -0.52 -8.26
C LEU A 130 -7.68 -2.03 -7.97
N MET A 131 -6.92 -2.79 -8.76
CA MET A 131 -6.79 -4.23 -8.56
C MET A 131 -6.14 -4.57 -7.22
N ASN A 132 -5.10 -3.85 -6.83
CA ASN A 132 -4.44 -4.06 -5.55
C ASN A 132 -5.36 -3.71 -4.38
N SER A 133 -6.10 -2.59 -4.44
CA SER A 133 -7.06 -2.21 -3.40
C SER A 133 -8.22 -3.22 -3.26
N PHE A 134 -8.69 -3.79 -4.36
CA PHE A 134 -9.69 -4.86 -4.34
C PHE A 134 -9.17 -6.10 -3.59
N ILE A 135 -7.98 -6.58 -3.96
CA ILE A 135 -7.35 -7.74 -3.30
C ILE A 135 -7.11 -7.46 -1.82
N HIS A 136 -6.60 -6.26 -1.46
CA HIS A 136 -6.35 -5.87 -0.08
C HIS A 136 -7.64 -5.76 0.74
N THR A 137 -8.74 -5.30 0.15
CA THR A 137 -10.06 -5.28 0.81
C THR A 137 -10.48 -6.69 1.22
N ILE A 138 -10.30 -7.68 0.34
CA ILE A 138 -10.59 -9.09 0.65
C ILE A 138 -9.60 -9.60 1.70
N MET A 139 -8.31 -9.35 1.53
CA MET A 139 -7.26 -9.87 2.41
C MET A 139 -7.40 -9.37 3.85
N TYR A 140 -7.67 -8.09 4.06
CA TYR A 140 -7.82 -7.52 5.41
C TYR A 140 -9.22 -7.73 6.03
N SER A 141 -10.19 -8.32 5.29
CA SER A 141 -11.50 -8.68 5.82
C SER A 141 -11.49 -10.01 6.61
N TYR A 142 -10.44 -10.79 6.51
CA TYR A 142 -10.21 -12.01 7.30
C TYR A 142 -9.49 -11.73 8.61
#